data_9dcb7616a4d3927ae21839f266f9db36
#
_entry.id   9dcb7616a4d3927ae21839f266f9db36
#
_cell.length_a   1.000
_cell.length_b   1.000
_cell.length_c   1.000
_cell.angle_alpha   90.00
_cell.angle_beta   90.00
_cell.angle_gamma   90.00
#
_symmetry.space_group_name_H-M   'P 1'
#
loop_
_entity.id
_entity.type
_entity.pdbx_description
1 polymer ?
#
loop_
_entity_poly.entity_id
_entity_poly.type
_entity_poly.pdbx_seq_one_letter_code
_entity_poly.pdbx_strand_id
1 'polypeptide(L)'
;TAAPGSKAGDGVAAQAQASGERYDYEPAGRGAFPQEEDWDTRAYLRHLPTVFEAVRNEFGPEIPLLHDGHHRMTPIQAAKLGKALEPYDLFWLEDCTPAENQEGLRLVRQHTTTPLAIGEIFNTVWDYQTLIKEQLIDYVRAASTHFGGISPLKKVMDFAAQYQIKSGFHGPTDISPVGFAAQLHVGLAIHNYGIQEYMQHSDKTNEVFEQSMTFKDGYLHPGAKPGIGVEFNEETAAASPYPQPYQPYKRLDDGQVNDWYLPGHPLSARQPTVPRTSSMPAPAAPGATPQTCGHPTGTAV
;
A
#
# COMPACT_ATOMS: atom_id res chain seq x y z
N THR A 1 22.52 -13.53 -9.35
CA THR A 1 21.95 -12.82 -10.52
C THR A 1 20.65 -12.21 -10.06
N ALA A 2 20.68 -10.89 -9.86
CA ALA A 2 19.51 -10.13 -9.48
C ALA A 2 18.37 -10.38 -10.49
N ALA A 3 17.16 -10.63 -9.99
CA ALA A 3 15.97 -10.70 -10.82
C ALA A 3 15.82 -9.35 -11.55
N PRO A 4 15.61 -9.32 -12.85
CA PRO A 4 15.41 -8.09 -13.60
C PRO A 4 13.95 -7.66 -13.42
N GLY A 5 13.66 -6.88 -12.39
CA GLY A 5 12.27 -6.50 -12.12
C GLY A 5 12.06 -5.03 -11.73
N SER A 6 13.03 -4.38 -11.13
CA SER A 6 12.78 -3.05 -10.52
C SER A 6 13.13 -1.85 -11.39
N LYS A 7 13.73 -2.02 -12.55
CA LYS A 7 14.14 -0.88 -13.39
C LYS A 7 13.27 -0.61 -14.61
N ALA A 8 12.39 -1.51 -14.98
CA ALA A 8 11.52 -1.33 -16.15
C ALA A 8 10.33 -0.40 -15.89
N GLY A 9 9.79 -0.39 -14.66
CA GLY A 9 8.65 0.44 -14.31
C GLY A 9 8.94 1.94 -14.37
N ASP A 10 10.08 2.35 -13.80
CA ASP A 10 10.44 3.78 -13.73
C ASP A 10 10.75 4.37 -15.12
N GLY A 11 11.34 3.56 -16.00
CA GLY A 11 11.66 4.01 -17.37
C GLY A 11 10.40 4.18 -18.24
N VAL A 12 9.41 3.31 -18.10
CA VAL A 12 8.16 3.38 -18.86
C VAL A 12 7.29 4.52 -18.37
N ALA A 13 7.21 4.73 -17.05
CA ALA A 13 6.50 5.87 -16.46
C ALA A 13 7.10 7.21 -16.90
N ALA A 14 8.41 7.32 -16.87
CA ALA A 14 9.11 8.53 -17.32
C ALA A 14 8.94 8.80 -18.82
N GLN A 15 8.92 7.76 -19.67
CA GLN A 15 8.69 7.91 -21.11
C GLN A 15 7.24 8.29 -21.41
N ALA A 16 6.26 7.71 -20.75
CA ALA A 16 4.85 8.04 -20.93
C ALA A 16 4.56 9.49 -20.50
N GLN A 17 5.17 9.97 -19.42
CA GLN A 17 5.09 11.38 -19.01
C GLN A 17 5.74 12.34 -20.00
N ALA A 18 6.85 11.94 -20.62
CA ALA A 18 7.56 12.77 -21.61
C ALA A 18 6.83 12.82 -22.96
N SER A 19 6.07 11.80 -23.32
CA SER A 19 5.30 11.72 -24.57
C SER A 19 3.93 12.37 -24.50
N GLY A 20 3.45 12.75 -23.31
CA GLY A 20 2.07 13.22 -23.10
C GLY A 20 1.02 12.13 -23.27
N GLU A 21 1.44 10.90 -23.45
CA GLU A 21 0.53 9.74 -23.49
C GLU A 21 0.03 9.43 -22.09
N ARG A 22 -1.21 9.02 -22.01
CA ARG A 22 -1.86 8.61 -20.77
C ARG A 22 -1.12 7.39 -20.22
N TYR A 23 -0.52 7.50 -19.04
CA TYR A 23 0.10 6.37 -18.39
C TYR A 23 -0.99 5.31 -18.11
N ASP A 24 -0.84 4.17 -18.75
CA ASP A 24 -1.72 3.03 -18.54
C ASP A 24 -1.10 2.16 -17.45
N TYR A 25 -1.66 2.25 -16.26
CA TYR A 25 -1.22 1.46 -15.11
C TYR A 25 -1.62 -0.01 -15.20
N GLU A 26 -2.32 -0.41 -16.25
CA GLU A 26 -2.52 -1.83 -16.47
C GLU A 26 -1.18 -2.49 -16.71
N PRO A 27 -0.76 -3.39 -15.81
CA PRO A 27 0.44 -4.15 -16.08
C PRO A 27 0.24 -4.90 -17.39
N ALA A 28 1.26 -5.09 -18.01
CA ALA A 28 1.65 -5.88 -19.15
C ALA A 28 0.68 -6.89 -19.77
N GLY A 29 -0.51 -7.08 -19.26
CA GLY A 29 -1.58 -7.93 -19.83
C GLY A 29 -1.94 -7.59 -21.26
N ARG A 30 -1.17 -6.72 -21.90
CA ARG A 30 -1.35 -6.33 -23.28
C ARG A 30 -0.13 -6.65 -24.15
N GLY A 31 0.71 -7.58 -23.72
CA GLY A 31 1.79 -8.14 -24.53
C GLY A 31 3.09 -7.35 -24.52
N ALA A 32 3.22 -6.29 -23.69
CA ALA A 32 4.47 -5.55 -23.58
C ALA A 32 5.52 -6.29 -22.72
N PHE A 33 5.11 -7.07 -21.73
CA PHE A 33 5.98 -7.81 -20.83
C PHE A 33 5.42 -9.21 -20.53
N PRO A 34 5.49 -10.16 -21.48
CA PRO A 34 4.91 -11.51 -21.32
C PRO A 34 5.41 -12.25 -20.09
N GLN A 35 6.61 -11.97 -19.62
CA GLN A 35 7.21 -12.63 -18.46
C GLN A 35 6.57 -12.19 -17.14
N GLU A 36 5.92 -11.04 -17.08
CA GLU A 36 5.22 -10.53 -15.90
C GLU A 36 3.78 -11.06 -15.82
N GLU A 37 3.27 -11.65 -16.90
CA GLU A 37 1.96 -12.30 -16.92
C GLU A 37 1.97 -13.70 -16.29
N ASP A 38 3.15 -14.31 -16.19
CA ASP A 38 3.33 -15.68 -15.72
C ASP A 38 3.60 -15.76 -14.21
N TRP A 39 2.63 -15.33 -13.38
CA TRP A 39 2.73 -15.53 -11.95
C TRP A 39 2.39 -16.97 -11.56
N ASP A 40 3.41 -17.73 -11.11
CA ASP A 40 3.24 -19.05 -10.50
C ASP A 40 3.50 -18.95 -8.99
N THR A 41 2.42 -18.91 -8.19
CA THR A 41 2.52 -18.89 -6.73
C THR A 41 3.32 -20.07 -6.17
N ARG A 42 3.28 -21.24 -6.79
CA ARG A 42 4.06 -22.40 -6.34
C ARG A 42 5.55 -22.20 -6.58
N ALA A 43 5.92 -21.64 -7.72
CA ALA A 43 7.31 -21.29 -8.01
C ALA A 43 7.80 -20.21 -7.04
N TYR A 44 7.00 -19.18 -6.80
CA TYR A 44 7.32 -18.14 -5.83
C TYR A 44 7.54 -18.68 -4.41
N LEU A 45 6.63 -19.49 -3.89
CA LEU A 45 6.75 -20.08 -2.54
C LEU A 45 7.97 -21.00 -2.39
N ARG A 46 8.43 -21.63 -3.47
CA ARG A 46 9.67 -22.43 -3.45
C ARG A 46 10.92 -21.58 -3.57
N HIS A 47 10.85 -20.51 -4.36
CA HIS A 47 12.01 -19.67 -4.65
C HIS A 47 12.35 -18.72 -3.49
N LEU A 48 11.35 -18.12 -2.86
CA LEU A 48 11.57 -17.08 -1.89
C LEU A 48 12.46 -17.50 -0.69
N PRO A 49 12.28 -18.68 -0.06
CA PRO A 49 13.19 -19.13 0.99
C PRO A 49 14.66 -19.20 0.53
N THR A 50 14.91 -19.56 -0.73
CA THR A 50 16.30 -19.63 -1.25
C THR A 50 16.95 -18.26 -1.39
N VAL A 51 16.14 -17.21 -1.64
CA VAL A 51 16.62 -15.83 -1.66
C VAL A 51 17.06 -15.41 -0.25
N PHE A 52 16.24 -15.68 0.77
CA PHE A 52 16.56 -15.37 2.16
C PHE A 52 17.77 -16.16 2.66
N GLU A 53 17.87 -17.43 2.27
CA GLU A 53 19.05 -18.25 2.56
C GLU A 53 20.32 -17.64 1.96
N ALA A 54 20.28 -17.22 0.70
CA ALA A 54 21.42 -16.60 0.03
C ALA A 54 21.84 -15.30 0.72
N VAL A 55 20.86 -14.44 1.08
CA VAL A 55 21.14 -13.19 1.79
C VAL A 55 21.71 -13.45 3.18
N ARG A 56 21.16 -14.41 3.93
CA ARG A 56 21.68 -14.77 5.26
C ARG A 56 23.09 -15.35 5.19
N ASN A 57 23.39 -16.16 4.18
CA ASN A 57 24.72 -16.71 3.97
C ASN A 57 25.76 -15.64 3.60
N GLU A 58 25.35 -14.61 2.86
CA GLU A 58 26.25 -13.51 2.45
C GLU A 58 26.48 -12.49 3.56
N PHE A 59 25.41 -12.06 4.22
CA PHE A 59 25.42 -10.90 5.13
C PHE A 59 25.24 -11.25 6.61
N GLY A 60 24.94 -12.49 6.93
CA GLY A 60 24.74 -12.95 8.30
C GLY A 60 23.39 -12.56 8.90
N PRO A 61 23.19 -12.77 10.23
CA PRO A 61 21.90 -12.57 10.88
C PRO A 61 21.60 -11.12 11.27
N GLU A 62 22.61 -10.24 11.31
CA GLU A 62 22.49 -8.90 11.90
C GLU A 62 21.66 -7.93 11.04
N ILE A 63 21.50 -8.18 9.76
CA ILE A 63 20.71 -7.32 8.88
C ILE A 63 19.23 -7.69 9.02
N PRO A 64 18.36 -6.77 9.49
CA PRO A 64 16.92 -7.02 9.50
C PRO A 64 16.39 -7.21 8.08
N LEU A 65 15.74 -8.33 7.83
CA LEU A 65 15.12 -8.65 6.55
C LEU A 65 13.63 -8.72 6.70
N LEU A 66 12.90 -8.17 5.73
CA LEU A 66 11.45 -8.28 5.66
C LEU A 66 11.02 -8.75 4.27
N HIS A 67 9.79 -9.19 4.17
CA HIS A 67 9.18 -9.53 2.90
C HIS A 67 7.75 -9.04 2.84
N ASP A 68 7.42 -8.35 1.76
CA ASP A 68 6.06 -7.92 1.44
C ASP A 68 5.40 -8.95 0.51
N GLY A 69 4.35 -9.60 1.01
CA GLY A 69 3.52 -10.52 0.23
C GLY A 69 2.50 -9.81 -0.65
N HIS A 70 2.26 -8.51 -0.38
CA HIS A 70 1.43 -7.58 -1.15
C HIS A 70 0.06 -8.16 -1.52
N HIS A 71 -0.64 -8.72 -0.53
CA HIS A 71 -2.01 -9.26 -0.60
C HIS A 71 -2.22 -10.45 -1.57
N ARG A 72 -1.15 -11.09 -2.05
CA ARG A 72 -1.21 -12.03 -3.20
C ARG A 72 -1.47 -13.49 -2.84
N MET A 73 -1.45 -13.84 -1.57
CA MET A 73 -1.52 -15.23 -1.16
C MET A 73 -2.86 -15.57 -0.51
N THR A 74 -3.30 -16.81 -0.70
CA THR A 74 -4.37 -17.36 0.16
C THR A 74 -3.83 -17.60 1.57
N PRO A 75 -4.68 -17.66 2.61
CA PRO A 75 -4.23 -17.89 3.98
C PRO A 75 -3.37 -19.13 4.15
N ILE A 76 -3.67 -20.22 3.41
CA ILE A 76 -2.86 -21.44 3.47
C ILE A 76 -1.48 -21.27 2.82
N GLN A 77 -1.39 -20.46 1.77
CA GLN A 77 -0.12 -20.15 1.11
C GLN A 77 0.74 -19.24 2.00
N ALA A 78 0.13 -18.22 2.59
CA ALA A 78 0.78 -17.32 3.55
C ALA A 78 1.29 -18.08 4.78
N ALA A 79 0.49 -18.99 5.34
CA ALA A 79 0.89 -19.85 6.44
C ALA A 79 2.11 -20.73 6.09
N LYS A 80 2.11 -21.32 4.89
CA LYS A 80 3.26 -22.12 4.40
C LYS A 80 4.50 -21.26 4.21
N LEU A 81 4.36 -20.06 3.65
CA LEU A 81 5.47 -19.15 3.46
C LEU A 81 6.03 -18.67 4.79
N GLY A 82 5.18 -18.18 5.69
CA GLY A 82 5.62 -17.75 7.02
C GLY A 82 6.39 -18.83 7.75
N LYS A 83 5.91 -20.09 7.69
CA LYS A 83 6.61 -21.24 8.27
C LYS A 83 7.96 -21.52 7.60
N ALA A 84 8.04 -21.40 6.30
CA ALA A 84 9.29 -21.64 5.54
C ALA A 84 10.33 -20.53 5.79
N LEU A 85 9.91 -19.33 6.19
CA LEU A 85 10.79 -18.20 6.45
C LEU A 85 11.26 -18.10 7.91
N GLU A 86 10.69 -18.85 8.85
CA GLU A 86 11.12 -18.85 10.26
C GLU A 86 12.64 -19.04 10.47
N PRO A 87 13.34 -19.94 9.73
CA PRO A 87 14.78 -20.13 9.90
C PRO A 87 15.63 -18.89 9.59
N TYR A 88 15.05 -17.93 8.86
CA TYR A 88 15.79 -16.74 8.41
C TYR A 88 15.54 -15.53 9.31
N ASP A 89 14.78 -15.65 10.40
CA ASP A 89 14.53 -14.60 11.40
C ASP A 89 14.17 -13.26 10.76
N LEU A 90 13.03 -13.23 10.07
CA LEU A 90 12.55 -12.02 9.42
C LEU A 90 12.10 -10.99 10.45
N PHE A 91 12.36 -9.73 10.15
CA PHE A 91 11.80 -8.60 10.88
C PHE A 91 10.27 -8.60 10.80
N TRP A 92 9.71 -8.87 9.59
CA TRP A 92 8.30 -9.24 9.39
C TRP A 92 8.02 -9.89 8.01
N LEU A 93 6.89 -10.54 7.92
CA LEU A 93 6.17 -10.85 6.68
C LEU A 93 4.99 -9.89 6.58
N GLU A 94 4.95 -9.08 5.51
CA GLU A 94 3.98 -8.02 5.30
C GLU A 94 2.84 -8.45 4.42
N ASP A 95 1.65 -7.93 4.72
CA ASP A 95 0.40 -7.98 3.92
C ASP A 95 0.26 -9.25 3.05
N CYS A 96 0.42 -10.39 3.72
CA CYS A 96 0.56 -11.69 3.06
C CYS A 96 -0.74 -12.21 2.43
N THR A 97 -1.91 -11.71 2.87
CA THR A 97 -3.24 -12.09 2.36
C THR A 97 -4.05 -10.86 1.97
N PRO A 98 -5.10 -11.01 1.12
CA PRO A 98 -6.00 -9.89 0.84
C PRO A 98 -6.51 -9.22 2.13
N ALA A 99 -6.46 -7.89 2.17
CA ALA A 99 -6.79 -7.11 3.35
C ALA A 99 -8.25 -7.31 3.81
N GLU A 100 -9.15 -7.60 2.88
CA GLU A 100 -10.54 -7.90 3.15
C GLU A 100 -10.73 -9.23 3.91
N ASN A 101 -9.75 -10.14 3.81
CA ASN A 101 -9.80 -11.47 4.43
C ASN A 101 -9.06 -11.50 5.77
N GLN A 102 -9.42 -10.62 6.70
CA GLN A 102 -8.79 -10.51 8.02
C GLN A 102 -8.88 -11.80 8.83
N GLU A 103 -9.98 -12.54 8.73
CA GLU A 103 -10.15 -13.82 9.41
C GLU A 103 -9.12 -14.88 8.97
N GLY A 104 -8.63 -14.77 7.74
CA GLY A 104 -7.57 -15.63 7.22
C GLY A 104 -6.25 -15.51 7.99
N LEU A 105 -5.99 -14.38 8.63
CA LEU A 105 -4.80 -14.17 9.45
C LEU A 105 -4.76 -15.07 10.70
N ARG A 106 -5.90 -15.54 11.20
CA ARG A 106 -5.93 -16.56 12.28
C ARG A 106 -5.24 -17.84 11.85
N LEU A 107 -5.51 -18.30 10.62
CA LEU A 107 -4.87 -19.48 10.08
C LEU A 107 -3.36 -19.25 9.91
N VAL A 108 -2.96 -18.09 9.40
CA VAL A 108 -1.54 -17.74 9.25
C VAL A 108 -0.85 -17.74 10.60
N ARG A 109 -1.37 -17.01 11.57
CA ARG A 109 -0.80 -16.90 12.93
C ARG A 109 -0.69 -18.25 13.65
N GLN A 110 -1.63 -19.16 13.45
CA GLN A 110 -1.58 -20.49 14.05
C GLN A 110 -0.42 -21.37 13.54
N HIS A 111 0.14 -21.05 12.37
CA HIS A 111 1.12 -21.89 11.70
C HIS A 111 2.52 -21.26 11.57
N THR A 112 2.68 -20.02 11.96
CA THR A 112 3.99 -19.37 11.94
C THR A 112 4.20 -18.42 13.10
N THR A 113 5.46 -18.37 13.56
CA THR A 113 5.95 -17.38 14.53
C THR A 113 6.66 -16.19 13.86
N THR A 114 6.80 -16.21 12.53
CA THR A 114 7.30 -15.04 11.79
C THR A 114 6.43 -13.82 12.11
N PRO A 115 7.01 -12.69 12.54
CA PRO A 115 6.25 -11.48 12.82
C PRO A 115 5.45 -11.04 11.60
N LEU A 116 4.22 -10.54 11.84
CA LEU A 116 3.31 -10.08 10.77
C LEU A 116 3.10 -8.58 10.87
N ALA A 117 3.24 -7.89 9.73
CA ALA A 117 2.96 -6.48 9.56
C ALA A 117 1.82 -6.33 8.56
N ILE A 118 0.69 -5.73 8.98
CA ILE A 118 -0.53 -5.74 8.18
C ILE A 118 -1.17 -4.35 8.19
N GLY A 119 -1.72 -3.93 7.04
CA GLY A 119 -2.76 -2.91 7.02
C GLY A 119 -2.43 -1.62 6.31
N GLU A 120 -1.55 -1.60 5.32
CA GLU A 120 -1.24 -0.40 4.53
C GLU A 120 -2.48 0.22 3.87
N ILE A 121 -3.46 -0.60 3.49
CA ILE A 121 -4.71 -0.15 2.87
C ILE A 121 -5.90 -0.07 3.84
N PHE A 122 -5.70 -0.27 5.15
CA PHE A 122 -6.76 -0.12 6.14
C PHE A 122 -7.12 1.35 6.36
N ASN A 123 -8.42 1.62 6.57
CA ASN A 123 -8.95 2.98 6.63
C ASN A 123 -9.45 3.39 8.01
N THR A 124 -9.71 2.43 8.88
CA THR A 124 -10.33 2.69 10.18
C THR A 124 -9.72 1.87 11.31
N VAL A 125 -9.92 2.33 12.55
CA VAL A 125 -9.54 1.56 13.74
C VAL A 125 -10.26 0.21 13.83
N TRP A 126 -11.42 0.09 13.22
CA TRP A 126 -12.21 -1.13 13.21
C TRP A 126 -11.54 -2.25 12.43
N ASP A 127 -10.79 -1.91 11.39
CA ASP A 127 -10.02 -2.86 10.59
C ASP A 127 -8.93 -3.56 11.42
N TYR A 128 -8.41 -2.86 12.41
CA TYR A 128 -7.37 -3.38 13.31
C TYR A 128 -7.90 -4.02 14.58
N GLN A 129 -9.16 -3.78 14.96
CA GLN A 129 -9.65 -4.12 16.29
C GLN A 129 -9.45 -5.60 16.63
N THR A 130 -9.87 -6.49 15.76
CA THR A 130 -9.73 -7.94 15.97
C THR A 130 -8.27 -8.37 15.91
N LEU A 131 -7.53 -7.86 14.93
CA LEU A 131 -6.13 -8.21 14.72
C LEU A 131 -5.26 -7.87 15.93
N ILE A 132 -5.50 -6.72 16.54
CA ILE A 132 -4.80 -6.27 17.74
C ILE A 132 -5.24 -7.08 18.96
N LYS A 133 -6.55 -7.17 19.23
CA LYS A 133 -7.08 -7.85 20.43
C LYS A 133 -6.67 -9.31 20.52
N GLU A 134 -6.59 -9.98 19.41
CA GLU A 134 -6.24 -11.39 19.34
C GLU A 134 -4.76 -11.64 19.00
N GLN A 135 -3.98 -10.57 18.95
CA GLN A 135 -2.53 -10.62 18.68
C GLN A 135 -2.21 -11.38 17.39
N LEU A 136 -3.00 -11.13 16.36
CA LEU A 136 -2.80 -11.76 15.05
C LEU A 136 -1.71 -11.08 14.24
N ILE A 137 -1.29 -9.87 14.65
CA ILE A 137 -0.24 -9.07 14.03
C ILE A 137 0.75 -8.58 15.08
N ASP A 138 1.94 -8.19 14.64
CA ASP A 138 3.01 -7.64 15.49
C ASP A 138 3.29 -6.18 15.17
N TYR A 139 2.93 -5.75 13.94
CA TYR A 139 3.12 -4.38 13.46
C TYR A 139 1.87 -3.85 12.75
N VAL A 140 1.55 -2.59 13.06
CA VAL A 140 0.50 -1.82 12.39
C VAL A 140 1.11 -1.09 11.19
N ARG A 141 0.73 -1.47 9.97
CA ARG A 141 1.22 -0.88 8.69
C ARG A 141 0.39 0.31 8.21
N ALA A 142 -0.36 0.97 9.09
CA ALA A 142 -1.25 2.07 8.70
C ALA A 142 -0.50 3.23 8.02
N ALA A 143 -1.18 3.86 7.05
CA ALA A 143 -0.78 5.12 6.44
C ALA A 143 -1.67 6.26 6.93
N SER A 144 -1.11 7.42 7.27
CA SER A 144 -1.89 8.57 7.75
C SER A 144 -2.95 9.04 6.75
N THR A 145 -2.66 8.93 5.46
CA THR A 145 -3.54 9.33 4.36
C THR A 145 -4.77 8.46 4.25
N HIS A 146 -4.60 7.14 4.38
CA HIS A 146 -5.71 6.19 4.38
C HIS A 146 -6.49 6.23 5.69
N PHE A 147 -5.78 6.40 6.80
CA PHE A 147 -6.32 6.25 8.14
C PHE A 147 -6.99 7.52 8.70
N GLY A 148 -7.13 8.56 7.87
CA GLY A 148 -7.82 9.80 8.24
C GLY A 148 -7.00 10.78 9.07
N GLY A 149 -5.67 10.70 9.01
CA GLY A 149 -4.75 11.68 9.60
C GLY A 149 -4.19 11.29 10.98
N ILE A 150 -3.64 12.30 11.66
CA ILE A 150 -2.89 12.16 12.91
C ILE A 150 -3.72 11.52 14.03
N SER A 151 -4.94 12.03 14.25
CA SER A 151 -5.74 11.64 15.43
C SER A 151 -6.19 10.18 15.41
N PRO A 152 -6.76 9.63 14.32
CA PRO A 152 -7.10 8.21 14.29
C PRO A 152 -5.86 7.32 14.25
N LEU A 153 -4.78 7.73 13.58
CA LEU A 153 -3.52 6.98 13.57
C LEU A 153 -2.95 6.85 14.98
N LYS A 154 -2.91 7.95 15.75
CA LYS A 154 -2.47 7.91 17.14
C LYS A 154 -3.38 7.02 18.00
N LYS A 155 -4.71 7.09 17.82
CA LYS A 155 -5.65 6.26 18.59
C LYS A 155 -5.44 4.76 18.36
N VAL A 156 -5.20 4.32 17.13
CA VAL A 156 -4.92 2.90 16.86
C VAL A 156 -3.59 2.49 17.49
N MET A 157 -2.59 3.35 17.48
CA MET A 157 -1.31 3.05 18.10
C MET A 157 -1.39 3.00 19.63
N ASP A 158 -2.14 3.89 20.28
CA ASP A 158 -2.40 3.84 21.72
C ASP A 158 -3.13 2.53 22.11
N PHE A 159 -4.03 2.06 21.27
CA PHE A 159 -4.71 0.77 21.45
C PHE A 159 -3.74 -0.41 21.24
N ALA A 160 -2.94 -0.38 20.18
CA ALA A 160 -1.95 -1.41 19.88
C ALA A 160 -0.87 -1.54 20.98
N ALA A 161 -0.50 -0.42 21.62
CA ALA A 161 0.47 -0.41 22.71
C ALA A 161 0.06 -1.30 23.89
N GLN A 162 -1.24 -1.40 24.19
CA GLN A 162 -1.76 -2.25 25.28
C GLN A 162 -1.55 -3.75 25.01
N TYR A 163 -1.30 -4.12 23.76
CA TYR A 163 -1.06 -5.48 23.29
C TYR A 163 0.40 -5.69 22.84
N GLN A 164 1.28 -4.74 23.13
CA GLN A 164 2.71 -4.79 22.77
C GLN A 164 2.97 -4.81 21.26
N ILE A 165 2.01 -4.39 20.45
CA ILE A 165 2.11 -4.29 19.00
C ILE A 165 2.73 -2.94 18.64
N LYS A 166 3.70 -2.95 17.72
CA LYS A 166 4.47 -1.78 17.31
C LYS A 166 3.94 -1.14 16.02
N SER A 167 4.42 0.07 15.73
CA SER A 167 4.20 0.67 14.41
C SER A 167 5.21 0.16 13.39
N GLY A 168 4.73 0.01 12.16
CA GLY A 168 5.55 -0.18 10.97
C GLY A 168 4.90 0.62 9.84
N PHE A 169 4.88 1.96 9.97
CA PHE A 169 4.06 2.81 9.11
C PHE A 169 4.43 2.69 7.64
N HIS A 170 3.42 2.56 6.79
CA HIS A 170 3.53 2.52 5.34
C HIS A 170 3.98 3.88 4.80
N GLY A 171 4.98 3.91 3.92
CA GLY A 171 5.63 5.14 3.50
C GLY A 171 6.17 5.17 2.06
N PRO A 172 5.41 4.71 1.05
CA PRO A 172 5.78 4.84 -0.36
C PRO A 172 5.61 6.28 -0.88
N THR A 173 6.08 6.55 -2.09
CA THR A 173 6.08 7.88 -2.71
C THR A 173 4.71 8.40 -3.14
N ASP A 174 3.67 7.56 -3.12
CA ASP A 174 2.28 7.98 -3.34
C ASP A 174 1.65 8.67 -2.11
N ILE A 175 2.27 8.52 -0.93
CA ILE A 175 1.93 9.33 0.24
C ILE A 175 2.59 10.69 0.10
N SER A 176 1.78 11.76 0.09
CA SER A 176 2.31 13.13 0.00
C SER A 176 3.27 13.48 1.15
N PRO A 177 4.21 14.41 0.95
CA PRO A 177 5.07 14.89 2.04
C PRO A 177 4.31 15.36 3.29
N VAL A 178 3.09 15.88 3.13
CA VAL A 178 2.20 16.25 4.26
C VAL A 178 1.80 15.01 5.06
N GLY A 179 1.31 13.98 4.38
CA GLY A 179 0.92 12.71 5.02
C GLY A 179 2.11 12.02 5.67
N PHE A 180 3.25 12.06 5.00
CA PHE A 180 4.49 11.46 5.47
C PHE A 180 5.01 12.15 6.75
N ALA A 181 5.06 13.50 6.74
CA ALA A 181 5.44 14.27 7.92
C ALA A 181 4.47 14.06 9.10
N ALA A 182 3.17 13.96 8.82
CA ALA A 182 2.17 13.63 9.84
C ALA A 182 2.45 12.28 10.50
N GLN A 183 2.79 11.25 9.73
CA GLN A 183 3.19 9.92 10.26
C GLN A 183 4.45 10.00 11.11
N LEU A 184 5.46 10.73 10.64
CA LEU A 184 6.71 10.91 11.39
C LEU A 184 6.44 11.54 12.76
N HIS A 185 5.60 12.58 12.83
CA HIS A 185 5.23 13.21 14.10
C HIS A 185 4.43 12.27 15.01
N VAL A 186 3.55 11.43 14.47
CA VAL A 186 2.89 10.39 15.27
C VAL A 186 3.91 9.38 15.78
N GLY A 187 4.85 8.93 14.94
CA GLY A 187 5.92 8.02 15.32
C GLY A 187 6.77 8.55 16.50
N LEU A 188 7.08 9.84 16.48
CA LEU A 188 7.81 10.52 17.57
C LEU A 188 6.99 10.68 18.85
N ALA A 189 5.65 10.61 18.78
CA ALA A 189 4.73 10.84 19.89
C ALA A 189 4.18 9.56 20.53
N ILE A 190 4.60 8.38 20.10
CA ILE A 190 4.13 7.09 20.59
C ILE A 190 5.26 6.28 21.23
N HIS A 191 4.93 5.43 22.20
CA HIS A 191 5.92 4.62 22.91
C HIS A 191 6.22 3.29 22.20
N ASN A 192 5.30 2.80 21.41
CA ASN A 192 5.38 1.54 20.66
C ASN A 192 5.81 1.75 19.21
N TYR A 193 6.66 2.77 18.98
CA TYR A 193 7.28 2.96 17.68
C TYR A 193 8.17 1.76 17.31
N GLY A 194 8.01 1.25 16.10
CA GLY A 194 8.87 0.22 15.53
C GLY A 194 9.77 0.81 14.45
N ILE A 195 9.19 1.04 13.28
CA ILE A 195 9.90 1.57 12.13
C ILE A 195 8.93 2.35 11.24
N GLN A 196 9.46 3.20 10.38
CA GLN A 196 8.72 3.83 9.30
C GLN A 196 9.38 3.52 7.97
N GLU A 197 8.62 3.03 7.02
CA GLU A 197 9.06 2.92 5.64
C GLU A 197 9.30 4.32 5.06
N TYR A 198 10.36 4.46 4.27
CA TYR A 198 10.72 5.73 3.63
C TYR A 198 11.16 5.52 2.20
N MET A 199 10.47 6.18 1.29
CA MET A 199 10.87 6.36 -0.10
C MET A 199 11.03 7.85 -0.37
N GLN A 200 12.16 8.25 -0.96
CA GLN A 200 12.45 9.64 -1.25
C GLN A 200 11.55 10.16 -2.36
N HIS A 201 10.89 11.27 -2.12
CA HIS A 201 10.12 11.98 -3.14
C HIS A 201 11.01 12.57 -4.22
N SER A 202 10.46 12.75 -5.42
CA SER A 202 11.14 13.40 -6.52
C SER A 202 11.39 14.89 -6.24
N ASP A 203 12.38 15.47 -6.90
CA ASP A 203 12.65 16.91 -6.82
C ASP A 203 11.42 17.73 -7.21
N LYS A 204 10.68 17.28 -8.23
CA LYS A 204 9.44 17.92 -8.66
C LYS A 204 8.36 17.92 -7.59
N THR A 205 8.22 16.83 -6.81
CA THR A 205 7.34 16.79 -5.65
C THR A 205 7.81 17.76 -4.58
N ASN A 206 9.12 17.84 -4.34
CA ASN A 206 9.70 18.72 -3.33
C ASN A 206 9.60 20.21 -3.70
N GLU A 207 9.48 20.55 -5.00
CA GLU A 207 9.16 21.92 -5.44
C GLU A 207 7.74 22.36 -5.04
N VAL A 208 6.80 21.41 -5.00
CA VAL A 208 5.42 21.67 -4.57
C VAL A 208 5.30 21.65 -3.03
N PHE A 209 6.05 20.77 -2.37
CA PHE A 209 6.02 20.58 -0.93
C PHE A 209 7.40 20.86 -0.32
N GLU A 210 7.63 22.11 0.08
CA GLU A 210 8.84 22.45 0.81
C GLU A 210 8.80 21.81 2.20
N GLN A 211 9.71 20.88 2.48
CA GLN A 211 9.72 20.14 3.73
C GLN A 211 10.99 20.38 4.56
N SER A 212 10.84 20.43 5.90
CA SER A 212 11.95 20.50 6.83
C SER A 212 12.51 19.14 7.22
N MET A 213 11.79 18.08 6.89
CA MET A 213 12.17 16.70 7.17
C MET A 213 13.40 16.31 6.34
N THR A 214 14.32 15.60 6.97
CA THR A 214 15.53 15.09 6.30
C THR A 214 15.76 13.63 6.67
N PHE A 215 16.29 12.86 5.71
CA PHE A 215 16.77 11.50 5.94
C PHE A 215 18.30 11.53 6.06
N LYS A 216 18.81 11.09 7.17
CA LYS A 216 20.25 11.06 7.43
C LYS A 216 20.60 9.89 8.34
N ASP A 217 21.69 9.19 8.00
CA ASP A 217 22.26 8.10 8.80
C ASP A 217 21.24 7.00 9.17
N GLY A 218 20.29 6.69 8.25
CA GLY A 218 19.23 5.71 8.49
C GLY A 218 18.02 6.24 9.28
N TYR A 219 17.98 7.54 9.61
CA TYR A 219 16.93 8.15 10.41
C TYR A 219 16.23 9.29 9.68
N LEU A 220 14.93 9.43 9.95
CA LEU A 220 14.13 10.58 9.57
C LEU A 220 14.14 11.62 10.70
N HIS A 221 14.49 12.85 10.35
CA HIS A 221 14.52 13.98 11.28
C HIS A 221 13.41 14.97 10.88
N PRO A 222 12.52 15.37 11.78
CA PRO A 222 11.38 16.24 11.44
C PRO A 222 11.77 17.67 11.10
N GLY A 223 12.99 18.10 11.48
CA GLY A 223 13.42 19.49 11.38
C GLY A 223 12.84 20.35 12.49
N ALA A 224 13.00 21.69 12.35
CA ALA A 224 12.63 22.66 13.37
C ALA A 224 11.52 23.63 12.95
N LYS A 225 10.95 23.51 11.74
CA LYS A 225 9.85 24.35 11.31
C LYS A 225 8.58 24.08 12.15
N PRO A 226 7.76 25.10 12.45
CA PRO A 226 6.48 24.92 13.15
C PRO A 226 5.53 23.98 12.43
N GLY A 227 4.56 23.43 13.16
CA GLY A 227 3.58 22.49 12.63
C GLY A 227 4.21 21.13 12.29
N ILE A 228 3.83 20.58 11.16
CA ILE A 228 4.43 19.32 10.66
C ILE A 228 5.67 19.56 9.80
N GLY A 229 6.09 20.82 9.61
CA GLY A 229 7.29 21.18 8.87
C GLY A 229 7.18 21.03 7.36
N VAL A 230 5.98 21.13 6.80
CA VAL A 230 5.73 21.07 5.34
C VAL A 230 4.93 22.31 4.94
N GLU A 231 5.41 23.00 3.92
CA GLU A 231 4.73 24.11 3.26
C GLU A 231 4.25 23.68 1.87
N PHE A 232 3.04 24.06 1.51
CA PHE A 232 2.44 23.72 0.21
C PHE A 232 2.47 24.92 -0.73
N ASN A 233 3.10 24.75 -1.89
CA ASN A 233 3.17 25.76 -2.93
C ASN A 233 2.01 25.60 -3.92
N GLU A 234 0.93 26.36 -3.71
CA GLU A 234 -0.28 26.29 -4.53
C GLU A 234 -0.03 26.70 -5.98
N GLU A 235 0.85 27.68 -6.23
CA GLU A 235 1.16 28.16 -7.58
C GLU A 235 1.87 27.06 -8.39
N THR A 236 2.89 26.45 -7.81
CA THR A 236 3.60 25.32 -8.44
C THR A 236 2.69 24.11 -8.64
N ALA A 237 1.82 23.82 -7.68
CA ALA A 237 0.83 22.74 -7.77
C ALA A 237 -0.16 22.99 -8.93
N ALA A 238 -0.66 24.22 -9.08
CA ALA A 238 -1.61 24.58 -10.13
C ALA A 238 -1.01 24.41 -11.55
N ALA A 239 0.30 24.52 -11.70
CA ALA A 239 1.00 24.27 -12.96
C ALA A 239 1.11 22.77 -13.32
N SER A 240 0.80 21.88 -12.38
CA SER A 240 0.84 20.44 -12.56
C SER A 240 -0.56 19.82 -12.37
N PRO A 241 -1.43 19.87 -13.41
CA PRO A 241 -2.78 19.35 -13.28
C PRO A 241 -2.78 17.86 -12.98
N TYR A 242 -3.65 17.44 -12.07
CA TYR A 242 -3.78 16.05 -11.67
C TYR A 242 -4.27 15.18 -12.85
N PRO A 243 -3.45 14.26 -13.36
CA PRO A 243 -3.94 13.25 -14.28
C PRO A 243 -4.72 12.22 -13.46
N GLN A 244 -6.00 12.05 -13.76
CA GLN A 244 -6.79 11.02 -13.09
C GLN A 244 -6.23 9.64 -13.44
N PRO A 245 -5.58 8.93 -12.49
CA PRO A 245 -5.10 7.59 -12.76
C PRO A 245 -6.28 6.66 -12.92
N TYR A 246 -6.22 5.81 -13.91
CA TYR A 246 -7.11 4.67 -14.02
C TYR A 246 -6.41 3.47 -13.41
N GLN A 247 -6.92 2.97 -12.30
CA GLN A 247 -6.49 1.71 -11.72
C GLN A 247 -7.52 0.63 -12.06
N PRO A 248 -7.22 -0.25 -12.99
CA PRO A 248 -8.09 -1.38 -13.27
C PRO A 248 -7.99 -2.37 -12.12
N TYR A 249 -9.09 -2.54 -11.41
CA TYR A 249 -9.22 -3.65 -10.46
C TYR A 249 -9.45 -4.93 -11.26
N LYS A 250 -8.47 -5.82 -11.26
CA LYS A 250 -8.66 -7.16 -11.79
C LYS A 250 -9.31 -8.02 -10.70
N ARG A 251 -10.60 -8.26 -10.87
CA ARG A 251 -11.32 -9.22 -10.04
C ARG A 251 -11.76 -10.40 -10.91
N LEU A 252 -11.72 -11.59 -10.33
CA LEU A 252 -12.37 -12.76 -10.89
C LEU A 252 -13.89 -12.57 -10.87
N ASP A 253 -14.62 -13.38 -11.66
CA ASP A 253 -16.08 -13.35 -11.70
C ASP A 253 -16.74 -13.62 -10.32
N ASP A 254 -16.02 -14.28 -9.42
CA ASP A 254 -16.42 -14.53 -8.02
C ASP A 254 -16.10 -13.38 -7.07
N GLY A 255 -15.52 -12.29 -7.58
CA GLY A 255 -15.16 -11.09 -6.81
C GLY A 255 -13.80 -11.14 -6.12
N GLN A 256 -13.08 -12.23 -6.20
CA GLN A 256 -11.72 -12.30 -5.67
C GLN A 256 -10.78 -11.37 -6.44
N VAL A 257 -9.87 -10.73 -5.72
CA VAL A 257 -8.79 -9.97 -6.35
C VAL A 257 -7.89 -10.95 -7.07
N ASN A 258 -7.77 -10.78 -8.39
CA ASN A 258 -6.83 -11.53 -9.20
C ASN A 258 -5.64 -10.64 -9.52
N ASP A 259 -4.57 -10.82 -8.81
CA ASP A 259 -3.38 -10.03 -9.04
C ASP A 259 -2.71 -10.35 -10.38
N TRP A 260 -2.87 -11.58 -10.90
CA TRP A 260 -2.09 -12.00 -12.06
C TRP A 260 -2.78 -13.08 -12.85
N TYR A 261 -2.82 -12.90 -14.15
CA TYR A 261 -3.28 -13.90 -15.09
C TYR A 261 -2.33 -15.08 -15.17
N LEU A 262 -2.87 -16.28 -15.07
CA LEU A 262 -2.17 -17.46 -15.57
C LEU A 262 -2.46 -17.56 -17.08
N PRO A 263 -1.47 -17.44 -17.97
CA PRO A 263 -1.68 -17.64 -19.40
C PRO A 263 -2.25 -19.03 -19.64
N GLY A 264 -3.30 -19.10 -20.48
CA GLY A 264 -3.95 -20.35 -20.81
C GLY A 264 -5.04 -20.82 -19.84
N HIS A 265 -5.37 -20.08 -18.77
CA HIS A 265 -6.52 -20.42 -17.95
C HIS A 265 -7.82 -20.07 -18.71
N PRO A 266 -8.86 -20.96 -18.73
CA PRO A 266 -10.11 -20.72 -19.45
C PRO A 266 -10.82 -19.41 -19.07
N LEU A 267 -10.58 -18.89 -17.85
CA LEU A 267 -11.13 -17.62 -17.39
C LEU A 267 -10.38 -16.41 -17.95
N SER A 268 -9.12 -16.56 -18.38
CA SER A 268 -8.37 -15.48 -19.05
C SER A 268 -8.97 -15.09 -20.41
N ALA A 269 -9.72 -16.00 -21.04
CA ALA A 269 -10.41 -15.77 -22.30
C ALA A 269 -11.79 -15.10 -22.14
N ARG A 270 -12.29 -14.93 -20.92
CA ARG A 270 -13.61 -14.37 -20.61
C ARG A 270 -13.53 -12.99 -19.96
N GLN A 271 -12.69 -12.10 -20.47
CA GLN A 271 -12.97 -10.69 -20.19
C GLN A 271 -14.26 -10.32 -20.90
N PRO A 272 -15.30 -9.87 -20.18
CA PRO A 272 -16.33 -9.13 -20.86
C PRO A 272 -15.63 -7.92 -21.48
N THR A 273 -15.55 -7.86 -22.79
CA THR A 273 -15.33 -6.60 -23.48
C THR A 273 -16.50 -5.73 -23.08
N VAL A 274 -16.32 -4.93 -22.01
CA VAL A 274 -17.24 -3.83 -21.76
C VAL A 274 -17.13 -2.98 -23.01
N PRO A 275 -18.19 -2.89 -23.84
CA PRO A 275 -18.14 -1.99 -24.98
C PRO A 275 -17.79 -0.62 -24.40
N ARG A 276 -16.75 0.01 -24.88
CA ARG A 276 -16.57 1.43 -24.67
C ARG A 276 -17.78 2.11 -25.27
N THR A 277 -18.82 2.33 -24.49
CA THR A 277 -19.85 3.30 -24.83
C THR A 277 -19.14 4.64 -24.79
N SER A 278 -18.69 5.06 -25.96
CA SER A 278 -18.33 6.43 -26.24
C SER A 278 -19.51 7.30 -25.85
N SER A 279 -19.35 8.07 -24.81
CA SER A 279 -20.16 9.22 -24.37
C SER A 279 -20.62 9.08 -22.91
N MET A 280 -19.73 9.34 -21.98
CA MET A 280 -20.15 10.03 -20.77
C MET A 280 -20.41 11.48 -21.19
N PRO A 281 -21.59 12.05 -20.93
CA PRO A 281 -21.81 13.48 -21.17
C PRO A 281 -20.83 14.28 -20.33
N ALA A 282 -20.25 15.32 -20.92
CA ALA A 282 -19.41 16.27 -20.23
C ALA A 282 -20.13 16.80 -18.97
N PRO A 283 -19.44 17.04 -17.85
CA PRO A 283 -20.03 17.66 -16.70
C PRO A 283 -20.60 19.04 -17.10
N ALA A 284 -21.85 19.30 -16.74
CA ALA A 284 -22.51 20.56 -17.01
C ALA A 284 -21.71 21.71 -16.41
N ALA A 285 -21.60 22.79 -17.16
CA ALA A 285 -20.94 24.02 -16.74
C ALA A 285 -21.52 24.55 -15.43
N PRO A 286 -20.71 25.17 -14.54
CA PRO A 286 -21.19 25.73 -13.28
C PRO A 286 -22.05 26.96 -13.57
N GLY A 287 -23.36 26.84 -13.37
CA GLY A 287 -24.29 27.95 -13.62
C GLY A 287 -25.78 27.70 -13.37
N ALA A 288 -26.18 26.57 -12.81
CA ALA A 288 -27.59 26.35 -12.48
C ALA A 288 -27.81 26.48 -10.96
N THR A 289 -28.58 27.51 -10.57
CA THR A 289 -29.08 27.75 -9.22
C THR A 289 -29.88 26.56 -8.69
N PRO A 290 -29.78 26.22 -7.40
CA PRO A 290 -30.57 25.12 -6.83
C PRO A 290 -32.04 25.50 -6.74
N GLN A 291 -32.90 24.72 -7.36
CA GLN A 291 -34.32 24.72 -7.07
C GLN A 291 -34.56 24.16 -5.67
N THR A 292 -35.16 24.95 -4.81
CA THR A 292 -35.60 24.55 -3.48
C THR A 292 -36.65 23.45 -3.56
N CYS A 293 -36.34 22.26 -3.11
CA CYS A 293 -37.33 21.23 -2.80
C CYS A 293 -38.05 21.62 -1.50
N GLY A 294 -39.33 21.97 -1.59
CA GLY A 294 -40.18 22.18 -0.44
C GLY A 294 -40.41 20.88 0.35
N HIS A 295 -40.23 20.99 1.67
CA HIS A 295 -40.63 19.93 2.59
C HIS A 295 -42.17 19.91 2.74
N PRO A 296 -42.82 18.77 2.72
CA PRO A 296 -44.16 18.64 3.25
C PRO A 296 -44.10 18.43 4.77
N THR A 297 -44.67 19.36 5.50
CA THR A 297 -45.04 19.22 6.91
C THR A 297 -46.19 18.20 7.04
N GLY A 298 -46.01 17.18 7.83
CA GLY A 298 -47.07 16.22 8.22
C GLY A 298 -46.72 15.57 9.53
N THR A 299 -47.48 16.01 10.55
CA THR A 299 -47.50 15.56 11.94
C THR A 299 -48.17 14.19 12.13
N ALA A 300 -47.82 13.56 13.31
CA ALA A 300 -48.56 12.54 14.08
C ALA A 300 -48.34 11.07 13.66
N VAL A 301 -48.09 10.10 14.53
CA VAL A 301 -48.31 9.81 15.96
C VAL A 301 -47.18 8.95 16.47
#